data_044770015d0f44ca6b76a2e57b64110c
#
_entry.id   044770015d0f44ca6b76a2e57b64110c
#
_cell.length_a   1.000
_cell.length_b   1.000
_cell.length_c   1.000
_cell.angle_alpha   90.00
_cell.angle_beta   90.00
_cell.angle_gamma   90.00
#
_symmetry.space_group_name_H-M   'P 1'
#
loop_
_entity.id
_entity.type
_entity.pdbx_description
1 polymer ?
#
loop_
_entity_poly.entity_id
_entity_poly.type
_entity_poly.pdbx_seq_one_letter_code
_entity_poly.pdbx_strand_id
1 'polypeptide(L)'
;AGKSTTLKAICGICRPYRGSVKVFGKPVNKYKSAELFGGCLAMLPQDPKSLFVKKTVREDLEEMSKDKALIGEIAATCQIEKLLDSHPYDLSGGEQQRAALAKVLLTQPKLLLLDEPTKGIDSFFKETFACILKGLQDKGITIVMVSHDVEFCAKYADMVSMFFDGQILTTD
;
A
#
# COMPACT_ATOMS: atom_id res chain seq x y z
N ALA A 1 17.99 9.64 -0.58
CA ALA A 1 17.74 8.77 0.59
C ALA A 1 16.59 9.34 1.44
N GLY A 2 15.95 8.52 2.30
CA GLY A 2 14.96 9.00 3.28
C GLY A 2 13.48 8.71 3.00
N LYS A 3 13.08 8.42 1.74
CA LYS A 3 11.67 8.19 1.38
C LYS A 3 11.01 7.02 2.13
N SER A 4 11.58 5.83 2.04
CA SER A 4 11.06 4.65 2.78
C SER A 4 11.15 4.83 4.30
N THR A 5 12.16 5.59 4.78
CA THR A 5 12.26 5.95 6.19
C THR A 5 11.10 6.85 6.62
N THR A 6 10.67 7.77 5.75
CA THR A 6 9.49 8.61 5.99
C THR A 6 8.22 7.76 6.12
N LEU A 7 8.00 6.78 5.22
CA LEU A 7 6.86 5.86 5.37
C LEU A 7 6.92 5.07 6.68
N LYS A 8 8.11 4.58 7.06
CA LYS A 8 8.32 3.88 8.34
C LYS A 8 8.05 4.77 9.54
N ALA A 9 8.37 6.08 9.46
CA ALA A 9 8.04 7.03 10.50
C ALA A 9 6.52 7.27 10.62
N ILE A 10 5.81 7.34 9.48
CA ILE A 10 4.35 7.44 9.46
C ILE A 10 3.70 6.19 10.07
N CYS A 11 4.26 5.01 9.84
CA CYS A 11 3.82 3.75 10.47
C CYS A 11 4.20 3.63 11.96
N GLY A 12 4.97 4.58 12.51
CA GLY A 12 5.46 4.48 13.90
C GLY A 12 6.57 3.44 14.11
N ILE A 13 7.10 2.85 13.03
CA ILE A 13 8.22 1.89 13.07
C ILE A 13 9.52 2.60 13.44
N CYS A 14 9.72 3.82 12.92
CA CYS A 14 10.87 4.67 13.23
C CYS A 14 10.41 5.93 13.93
N ARG A 15 11.13 6.35 14.95
CA ARG A 15 10.89 7.64 15.62
C ARG A 15 11.70 8.74 14.91
N PRO A 16 11.09 9.91 14.61
CA PRO A 16 11.84 11.03 14.09
C PRO A 16 12.83 11.52 15.17
N TYR A 17 14.03 11.91 14.74
CA TYR A 17 15.04 12.48 15.64
C TYR A 17 14.60 13.82 16.22
N ARG A 18 13.89 14.63 15.43
CA ARG A 18 13.25 15.89 15.83
C ARG A 18 11.86 16.00 15.25
N GLY A 19 10.98 16.74 15.93
CA GLY A 19 9.61 16.95 15.49
C GLY A 19 8.68 15.80 15.88
N SER A 20 7.51 15.77 15.26
CA SER A 20 6.49 14.75 15.47
C SER A 20 5.77 14.42 14.17
N VAL A 21 5.36 13.17 14.03
CA VAL A 21 4.48 12.71 12.94
C VAL A 21 3.07 12.58 13.48
N LYS A 22 2.12 13.16 12.77
CA LYS A 22 0.68 13.05 13.08
C LYS A 22 -0.04 12.39 11.91
N VAL A 23 -0.94 11.47 12.22
CA VAL A 23 -1.85 10.85 11.27
C VAL A 23 -3.27 11.19 11.71
N PHE A 24 -4.04 11.82 10.82
CA PHE A 24 -5.37 12.36 11.14
C PHE A 24 -5.39 13.20 12.42
N GLY A 25 -4.41 14.10 12.57
CA GLY A 25 -4.31 15.03 13.69
C GLY A 25 -3.77 14.47 15.00
N LYS A 26 -3.69 13.13 15.14
CA LYS A 26 -3.17 12.47 16.35
C LYS A 26 -1.70 12.06 16.16
N PRO A 27 -0.80 12.36 17.12
CA PRO A 27 0.58 11.90 17.07
C PRO A 27 0.67 10.39 16.97
N VAL A 28 1.50 9.87 16.05
CA VAL A 28 1.63 8.43 15.78
C VAL A 28 2.01 7.64 17.02
N ASN A 29 2.86 8.18 17.87
CA ASN A 29 3.29 7.54 19.13
C ASN A 29 2.19 7.43 20.19
N LYS A 30 1.04 8.08 19.98
CA LYS A 30 -0.14 7.98 20.85
C LYS A 30 -1.18 6.95 20.36
N TYR A 31 -0.98 6.38 19.16
CA TYR A 31 -1.80 5.28 18.69
C TYR A 31 -1.36 3.96 19.34
N LYS A 32 -2.32 3.12 19.71
CA LYS A 32 -2.05 1.70 19.95
C LYS A 32 -1.90 1.00 18.59
N SER A 33 -1.04 -0.03 18.49
CA SER A 33 -0.83 -0.76 17.23
C SER A 33 -2.14 -1.29 16.64
N ALA A 34 -3.03 -1.84 17.46
CA ALA A 34 -4.33 -2.31 17.02
C ALA A 34 -5.23 -1.19 16.47
N GLU A 35 -5.13 0.03 17.00
CA GLU A 35 -5.86 1.20 16.51
C GLU A 35 -5.25 1.71 15.20
N LEU A 36 -3.93 1.79 15.12
CA LEU A 36 -3.23 2.30 13.94
C LEU A 36 -3.41 1.39 12.73
N PHE A 37 -3.18 0.08 12.90
CA PHE A 37 -3.25 -0.91 11.82
C PHE A 37 -4.61 -1.62 11.69
N GLY A 38 -5.53 -1.37 12.60
CA GLY A 38 -6.89 -1.91 12.57
C GLY A 38 -7.91 -0.94 11.96
N GLY A 39 -7.62 -0.37 10.78
CA GLY A 39 -8.53 0.50 10.05
C GLY A 39 -8.08 1.95 9.88
N CYS A 40 -6.98 2.39 10.50
CA CYS A 40 -6.45 3.74 10.30
C CYS A 40 -5.50 3.77 9.12
N LEU A 41 -4.41 2.99 9.15
CA LEU A 41 -3.47 2.90 8.04
C LEU A 41 -3.07 1.46 7.73
N ALA A 42 -2.68 1.24 6.48
CA ALA A 42 -2.02 0.02 6.03
C ALA A 42 -0.81 0.39 5.16
N MET A 43 0.18 -0.48 5.12
CA MET A 43 1.38 -0.31 4.30
C MET A 43 1.60 -1.50 3.39
N LEU A 44 1.78 -1.22 2.11
CA LEU A 44 2.25 -2.18 1.12
C LEU A 44 3.77 -2.03 0.99
N PRO A 45 4.57 -3.03 1.42
CA PRO A 45 6.01 -2.97 1.38
C PRO A 45 6.53 -3.11 -0.06
N GLN A 46 7.79 -2.73 -0.26
CA GLN A 46 8.47 -2.83 -1.56
C GLN A 46 8.55 -4.27 -2.09
N ASP A 47 8.72 -5.25 -1.21
CA ASP A 47 8.64 -6.67 -1.55
C ASP A 47 7.28 -7.24 -1.12
N PRO A 48 6.34 -7.42 -2.08
CA PRO A 48 5.01 -7.94 -1.75
C PRO A 48 5.04 -9.39 -1.24
N LYS A 49 6.09 -10.16 -1.59
CA LYS A 49 6.22 -11.56 -1.16
C LYS A 49 6.30 -11.69 0.36
N SER A 50 6.85 -10.69 1.03
CA SER A 50 6.98 -10.67 2.50
C SER A 50 5.65 -10.73 3.24
N LEU A 51 4.53 -10.43 2.56
CA LEU A 51 3.19 -10.47 3.14
C LEU A 51 2.53 -11.85 3.07
N PHE A 52 3.03 -12.74 2.21
CA PHE A 52 2.41 -14.04 1.99
C PHE A 52 3.03 -15.13 2.87
N VAL A 53 2.18 -15.81 3.62
CA VAL A 53 2.58 -16.87 4.57
C VAL A 53 1.81 -18.18 4.37
N LYS A 54 0.79 -18.19 3.52
CA LYS A 54 -0.07 -19.35 3.24
C LYS A 54 0.23 -19.97 1.88
N LYS A 55 -0.39 -21.12 1.63
CA LYS A 55 -0.20 -21.86 0.37
C LYS A 55 -0.98 -21.25 -0.80
N THR A 56 -2.09 -20.58 -0.52
CA THR A 56 -2.88 -19.92 -1.54
C THR A 56 -3.17 -18.47 -1.16
N VAL A 57 -3.41 -17.63 -2.17
CA VAL A 57 -3.84 -16.25 -1.97
C VAL A 57 -5.12 -16.21 -1.13
N ARG A 58 -6.07 -17.08 -1.39
CA ARG A 58 -7.32 -17.20 -0.63
C ARG A 58 -7.07 -17.39 0.87
N GLU A 59 -6.22 -18.33 1.24
CA GLU A 59 -5.87 -18.59 2.64
C GLU A 59 -5.23 -17.38 3.31
N ASP A 60 -4.38 -16.64 2.59
CA ASP A 60 -3.77 -15.40 3.07
C ASP A 60 -4.81 -14.30 3.33
N LEU A 61 -5.81 -14.17 2.46
CA LEU A 61 -6.90 -13.22 2.64
C LEU A 61 -7.84 -13.63 3.79
N GLU A 62 -8.17 -14.92 3.90
CA GLU A 62 -9.02 -15.48 4.97
C GLU A 62 -8.37 -15.39 6.36
N GLU A 63 -7.04 -15.27 6.43
CA GLU A 63 -6.32 -14.98 7.67
C GLU A 63 -6.60 -13.54 8.16
N MET A 64 -6.74 -12.60 7.24
CA MET A 64 -6.98 -11.19 7.56
C MET A 64 -8.44 -10.90 7.89
N SER A 65 -9.39 -11.61 7.27
CA SER A 65 -10.83 -11.42 7.49
C SER A 65 -11.59 -12.73 7.30
N LYS A 66 -12.63 -12.93 8.10
CA LYS A 66 -13.56 -14.05 7.92
C LYS A 66 -14.80 -13.67 7.11
N ASP A 67 -14.94 -12.40 6.77
CA ASP A 67 -16.01 -11.88 5.95
C ASP A 67 -15.76 -12.21 4.47
N LYS A 68 -16.42 -13.26 3.97
CA LYS A 68 -16.28 -13.71 2.59
C LYS A 68 -16.80 -12.69 1.56
N ALA A 69 -17.79 -11.88 1.94
CA ALA A 69 -18.32 -10.84 1.05
C ALA A 69 -17.28 -9.72 0.88
N LEU A 70 -16.64 -9.28 1.96
CA LEU A 70 -15.55 -8.30 1.93
C LEU A 70 -14.36 -8.82 1.13
N ILE A 71 -13.95 -10.09 1.34
CA ILE A 71 -12.88 -10.72 0.55
C ILE A 71 -13.22 -10.69 -0.94
N GLY A 72 -14.46 -11.07 -1.31
CA GLY A 72 -14.92 -11.05 -2.69
C GLY A 72 -14.90 -9.65 -3.31
N GLU A 73 -15.38 -8.65 -2.59
CA GLU A 73 -15.35 -7.25 -3.05
C GLU A 73 -13.92 -6.75 -3.29
N ILE A 74 -13.03 -7.02 -2.35
CA ILE A 74 -11.63 -6.58 -2.45
C ILE A 74 -10.90 -7.37 -3.55
N ALA A 75 -11.16 -8.67 -3.70
CA ALA A 75 -10.60 -9.47 -4.77
C ALA A 75 -11.01 -8.94 -6.14
N ALA A 76 -12.27 -8.57 -6.32
CA ALA A 76 -12.78 -7.93 -7.54
C ALA A 76 -12.14 -6.55 -7.77
N THR A 77 -12.04 -5.71 -6.73
CA THR A 77 -11.40 -4.39 -6.80
C THR A 77 -9.94 -4.51 -7.25
N CYS A 78 -9.19 -5.48 -6.73
CA CYS A 78 -7.80 -5.73 -7.09
C CYS A 78 -7.62 -6.60 -8.33
N GLN A 79 -8.71 -7.08 -8.93
CA GLN A 79 -8.72 -7.96 -10.12
C GLN A 79 -7.88 -9.24 -9.92
N ILE A 80 -8.12 -9.92 -8.81
CA ILE A 80 -7.39 -11.14 -8.43
C ILE A 80 -8.30 -12.35 -8.24
N GLU A 81 -9.57 -12.30 -8.65
CA GLU A 81 -10.55 -13.38 -8.43
C GLU A 81 -10.07 -14.73 -9.00
N LYS A 82 -9.40 -14.68 -10.16
CA LYS A 82 -8.85 -15.88 -10.82
C LYS A 82 -7.56 -16.39 -10.19
N LEU A 83 -6.96 -15.62 -9.29
CA LEU A 83 -5.68 -15.92 -8.66
C LEU A 83 -5.82 -16.48 -7.25
N LEU A 84 -7.03 -16.49 -6.70
CA LEU A 84 -7.30 -16.84 -5.31
C LEU A 84 -6.77 -18.23 -4.91
N ASP A 85 -6.85 -19.19 -5.82
CA ASP A 85 -6.44 -20.57 -5.56
C ASP A 85 -4.99 -20.86 -6.00
N SER A 86 -4.27 -19.84 -6.50
CA SER A 86 -2.88 -19.94 -6.88
C SER A 86 -1.95 -19.77 -5.67
N HIS A 87 -0.77 -20.40 -5.75
CA HIS A 87 0.28 -20.13 -4.78
C HIS A 87 0.86 -18.72 -5.01
N PRO A 88 1.04 -17.90 -3.97
CA PRO A 88 1.49 -16.51 -4.14
C PRO A 88 2.82 -16.36 -4.88
N TYR A 89 3.71 -17.34 -4.74
CA TYR A 89 5.03 -17.31 -5.42
C TYR A 89 4.98 -17.72 -6.89
N ASP A 90 3.87 -18.29 -7.38
CA ASP A 90 3.67 -18.63 -8.79
C ASP A 90 3.09 -17.47 -9.60
N LEU A 91 2.72 -16.38 -8.93
CA LEU A 91 2.18 -15.18 -9.55
C LEU A 91 3.28 -14.33 -10.18
N SER A 92 2.95 -13.66 -11.29
CA SER A 92 3.80 -12.59 -11.85
C SER A 92 3.96 -11.41 -10.86
N GLY A 93 4.96 -10.57 -11.07
CA GLY A 93 5.22 -9.44 -10.18
C GLY A 93 4.00 -8.51 -10.00
N GLY A 94 3.29 -8.21 -11.10
CA GLY A 94 2.08 -7.38 -11.04
C GLY A 94 0.91 -8.07 -10.33
N GLU A 95 0.74 -9.38 -10.51
CA GLU A 95 -0.27 -10.15 -9.80
C GLU A 95 0.02 -10.25 -8.32
N GLN A 96 1.29 -10.47 -7.95
CA GLN A 96 1.72 -10.46 -6.54
C GLN A 96 1.45 -9.11 -5.88
N GLN A 97 1.72 -8.02 -6.60
CA GLN A 97 1.48 -6.66 -6.09
C GLN A 97 -0.01 -6.43 -5.82
N ARG A 98 -0.90 -6.85 -6.74
CA ARG A 98 -2.36 -6.74 -6.57
C ARG A 98 -2.88 -7.65 -5.46
N ALA A 99 -2.38 -8.87 -5.35
CA ALA A 99 -2.75 -9.79 -4.28
C ALA A 99 -2.29 -9.27 -2.90
N ALA A 100 -1.08 -8.71 -2.81
CA ALA A 100 -0.58 -8.08 -1.59
C ALA A 100 -1.40 -6.83 -1.22
N LEU A 101 -1.77 -6.01 -2.23
CA LEU A 101 -2.66 -4.87 -2.02
C LEU A 101 -4.02 -5.32 -1.47
N ALA A 102 -4.61 -6.37 -2.03
CA ALA A 102 -5.85 -6.93 -1.52
C ALA A 102 -5.73 -7.36 -0.06
N LYS A 103 -4.62 -8.01 0.32
CA LYS A 103 -4.39 -8.44 1.71
C LYS A 103 -4.38 -7.25 2.67
N VAL A 104 -3.68 -6.16 2.36
CA VAL A 104 -3.63 -4.99 3.25
C VAL A 104 -4.94 -4.20 3.27
N LEU A 105 -5.70 -4.19 2.17
CA LEU A 105 -7.01 -3.54 2.11
C LEU A 105 -8.08 -4.19 2.98
N LEU A 106 -7.91 -5.47 3.34
CA LEU A 106 -8.82 -6.16 4.26
C LEU A 106 -8.84 -5.56 5.68
N THR A 107 -7.84 -4.78 6.06
CA THR A 107 -7.88 -3.98 7.28
C THR A 107 -8.75 -2.72 7.18
N GLN A 108 -9.31 -2.45 6.00
CA GLN A 108 -10.14 -1.29 5.69
C GLN A 108 -9.49 0.05 6.10
N PRO A 109 -8.27 0.34 5.61
CA PRO A 109 -7.51 1.52 6.02
C PRO A 109 -8.12 2.80 5.44
N LYS A 110 -7.96 3.91 6.16
CA LYS A 110 -8.24 5.26 5.67
C LYS A 110 -7.02 5.87 4.98
N LEU A 111 -5.82 5.41 5.34
CA LEU A 111 -4.54 5.83 4.77
C LEU A 111 -3.79 4.59 4.27
N LEU A 112 -3.46 4.57 2.98
CA LEU A 112 -2.68 3.51 2.34
C LEU A 112 -1.30 4.05 2.00
N LEU A 113 -0.28 3.42 2.54
CA LEU A 113 1.13 3.73 2.28
C LEU A 113 1.70 2.70 1.31
N LEU A 114 2.34 3.16 0.24
CA LEU A 114 2.90 2.30 -0.80
C LEU A 114 4.40 2.59 -0.96
N ASP A 115 5.23 1.57 -0.77
CA ASP A 115 6.69 1.69 -0.94
C ASP A 115 7.12 1.05 -2.26
N GLU A 116 7.47 1.88 -3.25
CA GLU A 116 7.93 1.48 -4.60
C GLU A 116 6.99 0.46 -5.30
N PRO A 117 5.66 0.70 -5.34
CA PRO A 117 4.71 -0.32 -5.76
C PRO A 117 4.77 -0.67 -7.25
N THR A 118 5.41 0.16 -8.07
CA THR A 118 5.54 -0.06 -9.52
C THR A 118 6.88 -0.65 -9.93
N LYS A 119 7.76 -0.94 -8.96
CA LYS A 119 9.10 -1.45 -9.24
C LYS A 119 9.04 -2.86 -9.83
N GLY A 120 9.66 -3.04 -11.00
CA GLY A 120 9.73 -4.34 -11.68
C GLY A 120 8.43 -4.79 -12.33
N ILE A 121 7.46 -3.88 -12.48
CA ILE A 121 6.18 -4.13 -13.13
C ILE A 121 6.20 -3.51 -14.53
N ASP A 122 5.65 -4.22 -15.52
CA ASP A 122 5.52 -3.72 -16.88
C ASP A 122 4.44 -2.62 -17.01
N SER A 123 4.45 -1.91 -18.14
CA SER A 123 3.58 -0.77 -18.37
C SER A 123 2.09 -1.11 -18.31
N PHE A 124 1.69 -2.29 -18.78
CA PHE A 124 0.29 -2.72 -18.76
C PHE A 124 -0.21 -2.89 -17.32
N PHE A 125 0.58 -3.55 -16.48
CA PHE A 125 0.24 -3.73 -15.06
C PHE A 125 0.30 -2.43 -14.28
N LYS A 126 1.19 -1.48 -14.65
CA LYS A 126 1.20 -0.14 -14.04
C LYS A 126 -0.10 0.61 -14.27
N GLU A 127 -0.65 0.57 -15.47
CA GLU A 127 -1.94 1.19 -15.78
C GLU A 127 -3.09 0.54 -15.00
N THR A 128 -3.13 -0.79 -14.97
CA THR A 128 -4.11 -1.53 -14.17
C THR A 128 -4.03 -1.14 -12.69
N PHE A 129 -2.81 -1.08 -12.14
CA PHE A 129 -2.58 -0.71 -10.76
C PHE A 129 -3.00 0.73 -10.46
N ALA A 130 -2.72 1.67 -11.38
CA ALA A 130 -3.16 3.05 -11.26
C ALA A 130 -4.69 3.18 -11.25
N CYS A 131 -5.39 2.42 -12.09
CA CYS A 131 -6.87 2.39 -12.09
C CYS A 131 -7.42 1.88 -10.75
N ILE A 132 -6.80 0.85 -10.18
CA ILE A 132 -7.18 0.34 -8.85
C ILE A 132 -6.97 1.43 -7.79
N LEU A 133 -5.81 2.09 -7.76
CA LEU A 133 -5.51 3.15 -6.80
C LEU A 133 -6.50 4.32 -6.93
N LYS A 134 -6.85 4.71 -8.16
CA LYS A 134 -7.85 5.75 -8.40
C LYS A 134 -9.22 5.35 -7.86
N GLY A 135 -9.66 4.12 -8.09
CA GLY A 135 -10.91 3.59 -7.53
C GLY A 135 -10.93 3.60 -5.99
N LEU A 136 -9.80 3.31 -5.36
CA LEU A 136 -9.67 3.39 -3.89
C LEU A 136 -9.74 4.85 -3.39
N GLN A 137 -9.09 5.77 -4.10
CA GLN A 137 -9.14 7.19 -3.79
C GLN A 137 -10.58 7.73 -3.90
N ASP A 138 -11.32 7.34 -4.94
CA ASP A 138 -12.73 7.72 -5.14
C ASP A 138 -13.64 7.18 -4.01
N LYS A 139 -13.24 6.09 -3.34
CA LYS A 139 -13.88 5.56 -2.13
C LYS A 139 -13.44 6.28 -0.83
N GLY A 140 -12.60 7.30 -0.92
CA GLY A 140 -12.17 8.13 0.21
C GLY A 140 -10.89 7.66 0.91
N ILE A 141 -10.14 6.70 0.34
CA ILE A 141 -8.85 6.28 0.88
C ILE A 141 -7.79 7.31 0.47
N THR A 142 -7.06 7.83 1.43
CA THR A 142 -5.88 8.65 1.18
C THR A 142 -4.70 7.75 0.84
N ILE A 143 -3.98 8.07 -0.24
CA ILE A 143 -2.84 7.27 -0.70
C ILE A 143 -1.57 8.11 -0.63
N VAL A 144 -0.54 7.59 0.01
CA VAL A 144 0.81 8.14 0.01
C VAL A 144 1.76 7.10 -0.57
N MET A 145 2.41 7.46 -1.66
CA MET A 145 3.30 6.56 -2.39
C MET A 145 4.73 7.11 -2.44
N VAL A 146 5.69 6.24 -2.20
CA VAL A 146 7.09 6.50 -2.51
C VAL A 146 7.43 5.78 -3.80
N SER A 147 7.99 6.49 -4.77
CA SER A 147 8.38 5.91 -6.05
C SER A 147 9.62 6.59 -6.64
N HIS A 148 10.37 5.85 -7.46
CA HIS A 148 11.37 6.37 -8.39
C HIS A 148 10.83 6.51 -9.82
N ASP A 149 9.60 6.07 -10.04
CA ASP A 149 8.92 6.14 -11.33
C ASP A 149 8.29 7.53 -11.53
N VAL A 150 9.09 8.45 -12.04
CA VAL A 150 8.68 9.84 -12.24
C VAL A 150 7.52 9.94 -13.23
N GLU A 151 7.51 9.11 -14.27
CA GLU A 151 6.45 9.10 -15.29
C GLU A 151 5.12 8.66 -14.67
N PHE A 152 5.12 7.60 -13.87
CA PHE A 152 3.95 7.15 -13.15
C PHE A 152 3.42 8.23 -12.20
N CYS A 153 4.31 8.85 -11.42
CA CYS A 153 3.92 9.93 -10.49
C CYS A 153 3.32 11.13 -11.25
N ALA A 154 3.96 11.59 -12.32
CA ALA A 154 3.48 12.71 -13.11
C ALA A 154 2.11 12.44 -13.77
N LYS A 155 1.83 11.19 -14.12
CA LYS A 155 0.56 10.81 -14.79
C LYS A 155 -0.59 10.62 -13.82
N TYR A 156 -0.34 10.13 -12.60
CA TYR A 156 -1.39 9.62 -11.71
C TYR A 156 -1.47 10.26 -10.33
N ALA A 157 -0.44 10.98 -9.87
CA ALA A 157 -0.48 11.62 -8.57
C ALA A 157 -1.15 13.00 -8.62
N ASP A 158 -1.92 13.36 -7.60
CA ASP A 158 -2.51 14.69 -7.45
C ASP A 158 -1.48 15.70 -6.92
N MET A 159 -0.48 15.21 -6.16
CA MET A 159 0.59 16.01 -5.57
C MET A 159 1.89 15.21 -5.55
N VAL A 160 2.98 15.80 -5.92
CA VAL A 160 4.31 15.17 -5.95
C VAL A 160 5.29 15.98 -5.11
N SER A 161 5.95 15.32 -4.16
CA SER A 161 7.05 15.92 -3.39
C SER A 161 8.38 15.30 -3.79
N MET A 162 9.31 16.13 -4.23
CA MET A 162 10.63 15.68 -4.66
C MET A 162 11.60 15.64 -3.48
N PHE A 163 12.16 14.45 -3.24
CA PHE A 163 13.16 14.21 -2.21
C PHE A 163 14.58 14.19 -2.80
N PHE A 164 15.47 14.99 -2.26
CA PHE A 164 16.89 14.96 -2.57
C PHE A 164 17.71 15.12 -1.29
N ASP A 165 18.69 14.27 -1.11
CA ASP A 165 19.62 14.28 0.06
C ASP A 165 18.92 14.42 1.42
N GLY A 166 17.81 13.70 1.59
CA GLY A 166 17.04 13.70 2.84
C GLY A 166 16.15 14.93 3.07
N GLN A 167 16.04 15.81 2.07
CA GLN A 167 15.21 17.02 2.13
C GLN A 167 14.15 17.01 1.05
N ILE A 168 13.02 17.68 1.32
CA ILE A 168 12.01 17.97 0.30
C ILE A 168 12.44 19.27 -0.40
N LEU A 169 12.67 19.17 -1.72
CA LEU A 169 13.08 20.33 -2.53
C LEU A 169 11.86 21.13 -3.00
N THR A 170 10.81 20.45 -3.44
CA THR A 170 9.57 21.07 -3.94
C THR A 170 8.40 20.14 -3.73
N THR A 171 7.21 20.70 -3.71
CA THR A 171 5.93 19.99 -3.73
C THR A 171 5.02 20.70 -4.71
N ASP A 172 4.54 19.95 -5.69
CA ASP A 172 3.62 20.40 -6.75
C ASP A 172 2.39 19.50 -6.81
#